data_efe1dbc08f3c58244fb2bf0353b617b7
#
_entry.id   efe1dbc08f3c58244fb2bf0353b617b7
#
_cell.length_a   1.000
_cell.length_b   1.000
_cell.length_c   1.000
_cell.angle_alpha   90.00
_cell.angle_beta   90.00
_cell.angle_gamma   90.00
#
_symmetry.space_group_name_H-M   'P 1'
#
loop_
_entity.id
_entity.type
_entity.pdbx_description
1 polymer ?
#
loop_
_entity_poly.entity_id
_entity_poly.type
_entity_poly.pdbx_seq_one_letter_code
_entity_poly.pdbx_strand_id
1 'polypeptide(L)'
;MTRGLFPATRPSAIADLLSGDAKRRARSLDVVMRAYWRPVYKHVRLRWSKPAAHAEDLTQSFFELALERDLLASYQPGRGRFRTFLRACLDRHVIDEHRMATAARRGGAGVALDFADAEAELADPSTLDPTAVFDAEWLRHLMTLALERLDASLAERGKSIHAALFREFHLGDPAPSYADAAARHGIAVTDVTNWLHAARRAFRGIALDLLRELTVDSDDFAAEASAVFGIELGHGDRR
;
A
#
# COMPACT_ATOMS: atom_id res chain seq x y z
N MET A 1 -8.59 -29.80 18.92
CA MET A 1 -9.56 -28.79 18.47
C MET A 1 -8.81 -27.48 18.22
N THR A 2 -8.26 -27.34 17.02
CA THR A 2 -7.50 -26.16 16.59
C THR A 2 -8.48 -25.19 15.95
N ARG A 3 -8.93 -24.18 16.74
CA ARG A 3 -9.71 -23.07 16.21
C ARG A 3 -8.85 -22.31 15.23
N GLY A 4 -9.27 -22.28 13.96
CA GLY A 4 -8.63 -21.54 12.90
C GLY A 4 -8.45 -20.07 13.26
N LEU A 5 -7.20 -19.62 13.23
CA LEU A 5 -6.75 -18.24 13.48
C LEU A 5 -6.95 -17.32 12.26
N PHE A 6 -8.01 -17.53 11.49
CA PHE A 6 -8.32 -16.63 10.38
C PHE A 6 -9.55 -15.80 10.75
N PRO A 7 -9.39 -14.50 11.02
CA PRO A 7 -10.53 -13.59 11.09
C PRO A 7 -11.27 -13.62 9.75
N ALA A 8 -12.57 -13.36 9.80
CA ALA A 8 -13.44 -13.34 8.63
C ALA A 8 -12.77 -12.64 7.45
N THR A 9 -12.73 -13.33 6.31
CA THR A 9 -12.10 -12.88 5.07
C THR A 9 -12.60 -11.49 4.73
N ARG A 10 -11.74 -10.47 4.83
CA ARG A 10 -12.08 -9.14 4.33
C ARG A 10 -12.26 -9.25 2.82
N PRO A 11 -13.29 -8.65 2.23
CA PRO A 11 -13.50 -8.69 0.79
C PRO A 11 -12.28 -8.04 0.10
N SER A 12 -11.83 -8.66 -0.99
CA SER A 12 -10.79 -8.10 -1.83
C SER A 12 -11.30 -6.85 -2.52
N ALA A 13 -10.61 -5.72 -2.35
CA ALA A 13 -10.94 -4.50 -3.07
C ALA A 13 -10.77 -4.69 -4.59
N ILE A 14 -9.78 -5.48 -5.01
CA ILE A 14 -9.57 -5.75 -6.44
C ILE A 14 -10.72 -6.61 -7.01
N ALA A 15 -11.16 -7.65 -6.30
CA ALA A 15 -12.31 -8.44 -6.72
C ALA A 15 -13.61 -7.61 -6.77
N ASP A 16 -13.80 -6.70 -5.81
CA ASP A 16 -14.94 -5.79 -5.79
C ASP A 16 -14.90 -4.74 -6.90
N LEU A 17 -13.72 -4.30 -7.35
CA LEU A 17 -13.57 -3.46 -8.55
C LEU A 17 -14.06 -4.16 -9.81
N LEU A 18 -13.91 -5.49 -9.89
CA LEU A 18 -14.35 -6.30 -11.01
C LEU A 18 -15.85 -6.66 -10.92
N SER A 19 -16.52 -6.32 -9.83
CA SER A 19 -17.94 -6.62 -9.64
C SER A 19 -18.85 -5.71 -10.46
N GLY A 20 -20.05 -6.18 -10.78
CA GLY A 20 -21.09 -5.37 -11.44
C GLY A 20 -21.73 -4.29 -10.54
N ASP A 21 -21.43 -4.26 -9.22
CA ASP A 21 -22.01 -3.35 -8.24
C ASP A 21 -21.25 -2.02 -8.18
N ALA A 22 -21.86 -0.94 -8.63
CA ALA A 22 -21.28 0.40 -8.66
C ALA A 22 -20.87 0.93 -7.26
N LYS A 23 -21.64 0.60 -6.19
CA LYS A 23 -21.30 1.03 -4.83
C LYS A 23 -20.08 0.28 -4.26
N ARG A 24 -19.95 -1.00 -4.60
CA ARG A 24 -18.76 -1.79 -4.24
C ARG A 24 -17.55 -1.26 -4.98
N ARG A 25 -17.66 -1.04 -6.30
CA ARG A 25 -16.56 -0.46 -7.09
C ARG A 25 -16.08 0.87 -6.54
N ALA A 26 -16.98 1.79 -6.21
CA ALA A 26 -16.60 3.10 -5.68
C ALA A 26 -15.82 3.00 -4.34
N ARG A 27 -16.27 2.13 -3.40
CA ARG A 27 -15.56 1.89 -2.14
C ARG A 27 -14.20 1.24 -2.35
N SER A 28 -14.14 0.30 -3.28
CA SER A 28 -12.91 -0.43 -3.60
C SER A 28 -11.90 0.46 -4.30
N LEU A 29 -12.36 1.41 -5.11
CA LEU A 29 -11.48 2.41 -5.70
C LEU A 29 -10.82 3.28 -4.63
N ASP A 30 -11.54 3.69 -3.57
CA ASP A 30 -10.95 4.42 -2.44
C ASP A 30 -9.82 3.61 -1.77
N VAL A 31 -10.02 2.31 -1.56
CA VAL A 31 -8.97 1.43 -1.00
C VAL A 31 -7.76 1.35 -1.93
N VAL A 32 -7.99 1.17 -3.24
CA VAL A 32 -6.92 1.10 -4.24
C VAL A 32 -6.20 2.45 -4.34
N MET A 33 -6.94 3.55 -4.39
CA MET A 33 -6.35 4.89 -4.43
C MET A 33 -5.44 5.14 -3.24
N ARG A 34 -5.89 4.83 -2.02
CA ARG A 34 -5.07 4.96 -0.80
C ARG A 34 -3.80 4.12 -0.84
N ALA A 35 -3.85 2.91 -1.42
CA ALA A 35 -2.70 2.03 -1.50
C ALA A 35 -1.72 2.39 -2.62
N TYR A 36 -2.17 3.10 -3.66
CA TYR A 36 -1.39 3.29 -4.88
C TYR A 36 -1.08 4.75 -5.25
N TRP A 37 -1.68 5.77 -4.60
CA TRP A 37 -1.47 7.15 -5.01
C TRP A 37 0.01 7.59 -4.91
N ARG A 38 0.72 7.22 -3.83
CA ARG A 38 2.16 7.55 -3.68
C ARG A 38 3.04 6.86 -4.74
N PRO A 39 2.93 5.53 -4.97
CA PRO A 39 3.65 4.87 -6.07
C PRO A 39 3.32 5.47 -7.43
N VAL A 40 2.05 5.80 -7.70
CA VAL A 40 1.62 6.45 -8.95
C VAL A 40 2.28 7.82 -9.10
N TYR A 41 2.21 8.67 -8.08
CA TYR A 41 2.85 9.98 -8.09
C TYR A 41 4.37 9.91 -8.34
N LYS A 42 5.08 9.07 -7.55
CA LYS A 42 6.53 8.90 -7.70
C LYS A 42 6.92 8.33 -9.06
N HIS A 43 6.11 7.42 -9.61
CA HIS A 43 6.33 6.91 -10.97
C HIS A 43 6.23 8.02 -12.03
N VAL A 44 5.21 8.89 -11.92
CA VAL A 44 5.07 10.04 -12.83
C VAL A 44 6.25 10.99 -12.69
N ARG A 45 6.68 11.27 -11.46
CA ARG A 45 7.84 12.13 -11.18
C ARG A 45 9.13 11.58 -11.79
N LEU A 46 9.41 10.31 -11.59
CA LEU A 46 10.70 9.70 -11.95
C LEU A 46 10.72 9.19 -13.39
N ARG A 47 9.72 8.40 -13.78
CA ARG A 47 9.68 7.78 -15.13
C ARG A 47 9.42 8.80 -16.23
N TRP A 48 8.55 9.78 -15.95
CA TRP A 48 8.11 10.78 -16.92
C TRP A 48 8.75 12.14 -16.71
N SER A 49 9.64 12.28 -15.73
CA SER A 49 10.38 13.51 -15.39
C SER A 49 9.47 14.74 -15.31
N LYS A 50 8.28 14.57 -14.74
CA LYS A 50 7.30 15.68 -14.63
C LYS A 50 7.61 16.54 -13.40
N PRO A 51 7.46 17.88 -13.48
CA PRO A 51 7.48 18.75 -12.29
C PRO A 51 6.40 18.35 -11.29
N ALA A 52 6.59 18.67 -9.99
CA ALA A 52 5.70 18.29 -8.90
C ALA A 52 4.22 18.58 -9.21
N ALA A 53 3.88 19.84 -9.48
CA ALA A 53 2.50 20.25 -9.76
C ALA A 53 1.87 19.46 -10.95
N HIS A 54 2.64 19.19 -12.00
CA HIS A 54 2.14 18.42 -13.14
C HIS A 54 1.96 16.93 -12.80
N ALA A 55 2.83 16.37 -11.95
CA ALA A 55 2.68 14.99 -11.50
C ALA A 55 1.49 14.83 -10.54
N GLU A 56 1.20 15.85 -9.72
CA GLU A 56 -0.01 15.93 -8.90
C GLU A 56 -1.27 15.88 -9.77
N ASP A 57 -1.35 16.78 -10.77
CA ASP A 57 -2.47 16.83 -11.72
C ASP A 57 -2.66 15.49 -12.44
N LEU A 58 -1.58 14.89 -12.95
CA LEU A 58 -1.64 13.60 -13.65
C LEU A 58 -2.04 12.45 -12.71
N THR A 59 -1.63 12.49 -11.45
CA THR A 59 -2.02 11.48 -10.46
C THR A 59 -3.51 11.60 -10.15
N GLN A 60 -4.01 12.80 -9.94
CA GLN A 60 -5.42 13.06 -9.66
C GLN A 60 -6.28 12.66 -10.86
N SER A 61 -5.97 13.18 -12.06
CA SER A 61 -6.73 12.87 -13.28
C SER A 61 -6.72 11.38 -13.63
N PHE A 62 -5.65 10.65 -13.30
CA PHE A 62 -5.61 9.20 -13.46
C PHE A 62 -6.67 8.49 -12.60
N PHE A 63 -6.78 8.85 -11.31
CA PHE A 63 -7.77 8.22 -10.44
C PHE A 63 -9.21 8.69 -10.74
N GLU A 64 -9.39 9.93 -11.17
CA GLU A 64 -10.68 10.43 -11.67
C GLU A 64 -11.14 9.63 -12.91
N LEU A 65 -10.24 9.46 -13.89
CA LEU A 65 -10.50 8.64 -15.07
C LEU A 65 -10.78 7.18 -14.71
N ALA A 66 -10.05 6.62 -13.74
CA ALA A 66 -10.26 5.26 -13.27
C ALA A 66 -11.66 5.06 -12.67
N LEU A 67 -12.19 6.10 -11.99
CA LEU A 67 -13.54 6.12 -11.45
C LEU A 67 -14.59 6.27 -12.55
N GLU A 68 -14.43 7.25 -13.44
CA GLU A 68 -15.42 7.59 -14.46
C GLU A 68 -15.58 6.52 -15.55
N ARG A 69 -14.48 5.89 -15.97
CA ARG A 69 -14.46 4.98 -17.11
C ARG A 69 -14.32 3.51 -16.74
N ASP A 70 -14.49 3.15 -15.47
CA ASP A 70 -14.30 1.78 -14.99
C ASP A 70 -12.97 1.16 -15.50
N LEU A 71 -11.92 2.01 -15.65
CA LEU A 71 -10.65 1.62 -16.27
C LEU A 71 -10.06 0.37 -15.60
N LEU A 72 -10.13 0.33 -14.26
CA LEU A 72 -9.56 -0.76 -13.47
C LEU A 72 -10.40 -2.04 -13.55
N ALA A 73 -11.68 -1.96 -13.96
CA ALA A 73 -12.53 -3.12 -14.19
C ALA A 73 -12.09 -3.97 -15.41
N SER A 74 -11.21 -3.41 -16.26
CA SER A 74 -10.62 -4.16 -17.38
C SER A 74 -9.46 -5.08 -16.98
N TYR A 75 -9.06 -5.08 -15.70
CA TYR A 75 -8.04 -5.98 -15.20
C TYR A 75 -8.48 -7.45 -15.36
N GLN A 76 -7.58 -8.29 -15.83
CA GLN A 76 -7.80 -9.72 -16.01
C GLN A 76 -6.89 -10.52 -15.08
N PRO A 77 -7.45 -11.09 -14.00
CA PRO A 77 -6.70 -12.01 -13.14
C PRO A 77 -6.02 -13.13 -13.96
N GLY A 78 -4.82 -13.52 -13.54
CA GLY A 78 -4.04 -14.55 -14.24
C GLY A 78 -3.16 -14.03 -15.40
N ARG A 79 -3.34 -12.78 -15.86
CA ARG A 79 -2.46 -12.16 -16.87
C ARG A 79 -1.30 -11.36 -16.26
N GLY A 80 -1.15 -11.36 -14.97
CA GLY A 80 -0.12 -10.62 -14.24
C GLY A 80 -0.69 -9.92 -13.01
N ARG A 81 0.18 -9.34 -12.22
CA ARG A 81 -0.18 -8.67 -10.96
C ARG A 81 -0.96 -7.38 -11.21
N PHE A 82 -1.91 -7.09 -10.33
CA PHE A 82 -2.71 -5.87 -10.43
C PHE A 82 -1.84 -4.59 -10.49
N ARG A 83 -0.78 -4.51 -9.68
CA ARG A 83 0.13 -3.35 -9.67
C ARG A 83 0.83 -3.13 -11.02
N THR A 84 1.16 -4.21 -11.74
CA THR A 84 1.75 -4.13 -13.09
C THR A 84 0.73 -3.61 -14.10
N PHE A 85 -0.51 -4.10 -14.02
CA PHE A 85 -1.61 -3.62 -14.83
C PHE A 85 -1.92 -2.13 -14.57
N LEU A 86 -2.01 -1.73 -13.30
CA LEU A 86 -2.28 -0.35 -12.90
C LEU A 86 -1.20 0.59 -13.44
N ARG A 87 0.08 0.21 -13.33
CA ARG A 87 1.19 0.98 -13.90
C ARG A 87 1.08 1.12 -15.43
N ALA A 88 0.73 0.05 -16.14
CA ALA A 88 0.53 0.10 -17.58
C ALA A 88 -0.63 1.05 -17.98
N CYS A 89 -1.71 1.07 -17.20
CA CYS A 89 -2.81 2.01 -17.36
C CYS A 89 -2.35 3.45 -17.11
N LEU A 90 -1.54 3.68 -16.06
CA LEU A 90 -0.96 4.98 -15.76
C LEU A 90 -0.07 5.49 -16.91
N ASP A 91 0.85 4.66 -17.41
CA ASP A 91 1.74 5.04 -18.51
C ASP A 91 0.95 5.43 -19.75
N ARG A 92 -0.13 4.69 -20.06
CA ARG A 92 -1.04 5.05 -21.16
C ARG A 92 -1.73 6.38 -20.90
N HIS A 93 -2.25 6.60 -19.70
CA HIS A 93 -2.87 7.87 -19.33
C HIS A 93 -1.93 9.06 -19.51
N VAL A 94 -0.68 8.97 -19.02
CA VAL A 94 0.33 10.02 -19.18
C VAL A 94 0.64 10.30 -20.65
N ILE A 95 0.72 9.27 -21.50
CA ILE A 95 0.92 9.41 -22.95
C ILE A 95 -0.26 10.12 -23.60
N ASP A 96 -1.48 9.74 -23.24
CA ASP A 96 -2.70 10.31 -23.82
C ASP A 96 -2.87 11.78 -23.39
N GLU A 97 -2.63 12.11 -22.12
CA GLU A 97 -2.61 13.49 -21.61
C GLU A 97 -1.55 14.34 -22.34
N HIS A 98 -0.35 13.79 -22.57
CA HIS A 98 0.68 14.49 -23.34
C HIS A 98 0.25 14.77 -24.79
N ARG A 99 -0.46 13.83 -25.43
CA ARG A 99 -1.01 14.02 -26.79
C ARG A 99 -2.13 15.06 -26.80
N MET A 100 -3.00 15.06 -25.78
CA MET A 100 -4.10 16.03 -25.65
C MET A 100 -3.60 17.43 -25.27
N ALA A 101 -2.61 17.55 -24.39
CA ALA A 101 -1.99 18.83 -24.03
C ALA A 101 -1.26 19.50 -25.21
N THR A 102 -0.78 18.73 -26.18
CA THR A 102 -0.28 19.27 -27.45
C THR A 102 -1.41 19.72 -28.37
N ALA A 103 -2.65 19.26 -28.13
CA ALA A 103 -3.82 19.59 -28.96
C ALA A 103 -4.74 20.67 -28.37
N ALA A 104 -4.87 20.81 -27.01
CA ALA A 104 -5.75 21.81 -26.39
C ALA A 104 -5.43 22.06 -24.90
N ARG A 105 -5.17 23.33 -24.51
CA ARG A 105 -5.10 23.74 -23.10
C ARG A 105 -6.51 24.03 -22.57
N ARG A 106 -7.01 23.31 -21.52
CA ARG A 106 -7.98 23.82 -20.51
C ARG A 106 -8.22 22.85 -19.33
N GLY A 107 -8.44 23.41 -18.11
CA GLY A 107 -8.37 22.84 -16.79
C GLY A 107 -9.61 22.07 -16.26
N GLY A 108 -9.46 21.45 -15.12
CA GLY A 108 -10.49 20.74 -14.33
C GLY A 108 -10.14 20.65 -12.84
N ALA A 109 -11.15 20.49 -11.97
CA ALA A 109 -11.05 20.47 -10.51
C ALA A 109 -10.85 19.02 -10.00
N GLY A 110 -10.01 18.84 -8.97
CA GLY A 110 -9.55 17.53 -8.51
C GLY A 110 -9.80 17.20 -7.03
N VAL A 111 -9.57 15.93 -6.68
CA VAL A 111 -9.59 15.37 -5.31
C VAL A 111 -8.31 15.79 -4.58
N ALA A 112 -8.41 16.28 -3.34
CA ALA A 112 -7.25 16.70 -2.56
C ALA A 112 -6.45 15.49 -2.05
N LEU A 113 -5.24 15.29 -2.56
CA LEU A 113 -4.21 14.37 -2.07
C LEU A 113 -3.07 15.18 -1.44
N ASP A 114 -2.45 14.65 -0.38
CA ASP A 114 -1.29 15.29 0.24
C ASP A 114 0.01 14.72 -0.36
N PHE A 115 0.74 15.56 -1.09
CA PHE A 115 1.94 15.18 -1.84
C PHE A 115 3.26 15.59 -1.16
N ALA A 116 3.21 16.39 -0.08
CA ALA A 116 4.41 16.97 0.53
C ALA A 116 5.41 15.90 1.00
N ASP A 117 4.93 14.87 1.71
CA ASP A 117 5.77 13.77 2.18
C ASP A 117 6.33 12.92 1.04
N ALA A 118 5.57 12.76 -0.05
CA ALA A 118 6.01 11.98 -1.20
C ALA A 118 7.15 12.66 -1.98
N GLU A 119 7.16 14.01 -2.05
CA GLU A 119 8.26 14.77 -2.67
C GLU A 119 9.55 14.70 -1.85
N ALA A 120 9.45 14.79 -0.52
CA ALA A 120 10.63 14.79 0.35
C ALA A 120 11.49 13.52 0.25
N GLU A 121 10.91 12.41 -0.22
CA GLU A 121 11.57 11.11 -0.34
C GLU A 121 12.06 10.76 -1.76
N LEU A 122 12.03 11.71 -2.71
CA LEU A 122 12.49 11.43 -4.07
C LEU A 122 14.01 11.24 -4.13
N ALA A 123 14.43 10.08 -4.63
CA ALA A 123 15.82 9.82 -4.98
C ALA A 123 16.17 10.40 -6.36
N ASP A 124 17.50 10.52 -6.66
CA ASP A 124 17.97 10.99 -7.96
C ASP A 124 17.46 10.07 -9.10
N PRO A 125 16.76 10.62 -10.11
CA PRO A 125 16.10 9.85 -11.17
C PRO A 125 17.06 9.11 -12.12
N SER A 126 18.33 9.48 -12.15
CA SER A 126 19.23 9.12 -13.27
C SER A 126 19.72 7.66 -13.30
N THR A 127 19.51 6.89 -12.24
CA THR A 127 20.11 5.54 -12.06
C THR A 127 19.11 4.40 -11.81
N LEU A 128 17.81 4.66 -11.73
CA LEU A 128 16.85 3.69 -11.21
C LEU A 128 15.93 3.11 -12.29
N ASP A 129 15.74 1.78 -12.29
CA ASP A 129 14.65 1.13 -13.03
C ASP A 129 13.29 1.62 -12.51
N PRO A 130 12.47 2.31 -13.34
CA PRO A 130 11.18 2.85 -12.91
C PRO A 130 10.20 1.78 -12.40
N THR A 131 10.37 0.54 -12.84
CA THR A 131 9.56 -0.61 -12.38
C THR A 131 9.94 -0.99 -10.97
N ALA A 132 11.23 -1.13 -10.71
CA ALA A 132 11.74 -1.44 -9.38
C ALA A 132 11.41 -0.33 -8.37
N VAL A 133 11.47 0.92 -8.81
CA VAL A 133 11.07 2.08 -7.98
C VAL A 133 9.60 2.03 -7.63
N PHE A 134 8.72 1.77 -8.59
CA PHE A 134 7.28 1.65 -8.34
C PHE A 134 6.98 0.53 -7.33
N ASP A 135 7.58 -0.64 -7.52
CA ASP A 135 7.39 -1.78 -6.64
C ASP A 135 7.93 -1.52 -5.21
N ALA A 136 9.10 -0.91 -5.10
CA ALA A 136 9.68 -0.53 -3.81
C ALA A 136 8.85 0.52 -3.08
N GLU A 137 8.34 1.52 -3.81
CA GLU A 137 7.51 2.56 -3.25
C GLU A 137 6.14 2.03 -2.81
N TRP A 138 5.56 1.16 -3.62
CA TRP A 138 4.32 0.48 -3.25
C TRP A 138 4.49 -0.33 -1.96
N LEU A 139 5.58 -1.08 -1.83
CA LEU A 139 5.87 -1.83 -0.60
C LEU A 139 6.08 -0.91 0.60
N ARG A 140 6.87 0.18 0.44
CA ARG A 140 7.08 1.16 1.50
C ARG A 140 5.76 1.75 1.98
N HIS A 141 4.91 2.17 1.03
CA HIS A 141 3.62 2.74 1.36
C HIS A 141 2.67 1.73 2.02
N LEU A 142 2.68 0.47 1.57
CA LEU A 142 1.94 -0.62 2.22
C LEU A 142 2.36 -0.80 3.68
N MET A 143 3.68 -0.74 3.96
CA MET A 143 4.21 -0.81 5.32
C MET A 143 3.82 0.40 6.17
N THR A 144 3.79 1.60 5.59
CA THR A 144 3.28 2.82 6.27
C THR A 144 1.82 2.65 6.67
N LEU A 145 0.95 2.21 5.76
CA LEU A 145 -0.46 1.94 6.06
C LEU A 145 -0.62 0.83 7.13
N ALA A 146 0.26 -0.17 7.12
CA ALA A 146 0.25 -1.22 8.15
C ALA A 146 0.62 -0.67 9.53
N LEU A 147 1.58 0.26 9.61
CA LEU A 147 1.95 0.95 10.85
C LEU A 147 0.82 1.82 11.38
N GLU A 148 0.19 2.60 10.53
CA GLU A 148 -0.97 3.44 10.90
C GLU A 148 -2.12 2.59 11.47
N ARG A 149 -2.45 1.48 10.81
CA ARG A 149 -3.47 0.54 11.31
C ARG A 149 -3.06 -0.14 12.62
N LEU A 150 -1.78 -0.47 12.80
CA LEU A 150 -1.25 -1.02 14.04
C LEU A 150 -1.44 -0.04 15.19
N ASP A 151 -1.02 1.22 14.99
CA ASP A 151 -1.13 2.26 16.01
C ASP A 151 -2.59 2.48 16.43
N ALA A 152 -3.49 2.64 15.46
CA ALA A 152 -4.92 2.79 15.73
C ALA A 152 -5.48 1.60 16.51
N SER A 153 -5.19 0.37 16.06
CA SER A 153 -5.67 -0.86 16.72
C SER A 153 -5.13 -1.05 18.13
N LEU A 154 -3.88 -0.65 18.38
CA LEU A 154 -3.27 -0.73 19.71
C LEU A 154 -3.78 0.39 20.63
N ALA A 155 -3.99 1.59 20.09
CA ALA A 155 -4.57 2.72 20.84
C ALA A 155 -6.00 2.41 21.32
N GLU A 156 -6.86 1.88 20.44
CA GLU A 156 -8.22 1.45 20.79
C GLU A 156 -8.27 0.41 21.90
N ARG A 157 -7.22 -0.40 22.05
CA ARG A 157 -7.09 -1.43 23.09
C ARG A 157 -6.36 -0.95 24.35
N GLY A 158 -6.02 0.33 24.44
CA GLY A 158 -5.23 0.89 25.53
C GLY A 158 -3.78 0.39 25.58
N LYS A 159 -3.23 -0.05 24.44
CA LYS A 159 -1.88 -0.65 24.31
C LYS A 159 -0.88 0.26 23.62
N SER A 160 -0.95 1.57 23.85
CA SER A 160 -0.08 2.57 23.21
C SER A 160 1.41 2.30 23.43
N ILE A 161 1.80 1.74 24.59
CA ILE A 161 3.20 1.38 24.86
C ILE A 161 3.69 0.28 23.91
N HIS A 162 2.84 -0.66 23.51
CA HIS A 162 3.21 -1.70 22.52
C HIS A 162 3.56 -1.07 21.16
N ALA A 163 2.80 -0.04 20.74
CA ALA A 163 3.07 0.71 19.51
C ALA A 163 4.38 1.50 19.63
N ALA A 164 4.60 2.18 20.77
CA ALA A 164 5.84 2.91 21.04
C ALA A 164 7.06 1.99 20.98
N LEU A 165 7.03 0.86 21.67
CA LEU A 165 8.10 -0.15 21.63
C LEU A 165 8.35 -0.65 20.19
N PHE A 166 7.28 -0.94 19.44
CA PHE A 166 7.44 -1.39 18.06
C PHE A 166 8.19 -0.35 17.22
N ARG A 167 7.82 0.94 17.33
CA ARG A 167 8.47 2.03 16.62
C ARG A 167 9.93 2.21 17.06
N GLU A 168 10.21 2.22 18.35
CA GLU A 168 11.57 2.37 18.88
C GLU A 168 12.52 1.27 18.40
N PHE A 169 12.06 0.02 18.35
CA PHE A 169 12.89 -1.11 17.94
C PHE A 169 13.00 -1.32 16.43
N HIS A 170 12.06 -0.80 15.64
CA HIS A 170 12.02 -1.05 14.19
C HIS A 170 12.25 0.19 13.35
N LEU A 171 12.02 1.38 13.89
CA LEU A 171 12.18 2.66 13.16
C LEU A 171 13.21 3.57 13.83
N GLY A 172 13.61 3.28 15.07
CA GLY A 172 14.65 4.03 15.78
C GLY A 172 16.04 3.65 15.27
N ASP A 173 16.91 4.63 15.13
CA ASP A 173 18.32 4.47 14.78
C ASP A 173 19.20 5.28 15.74
N PRO A 174 19.98 4.61 16.61
CA PRO A 174 20.03 3.16 16.85
C PRO A 174 18.83 2.64 17.63
N ALA A 175 18.48 1.37 17.42
CA ALA A 175 17.48 0.71 18.26
C ALA A 175 17.94 0.63 19.73
N PRO A 176 17.04 0.87 20.71
CA PRO A 176 17.40 0.83 22.13
C PRO A 176 17.68 -0.61 22.60
N SER A 177 18.44 -0.73 23.71
CA SER A 177 18.48 -2.01 24.41
C SER A 177 17.15 -2.31 25.13
N TYR A 178 16.89 -3.58 25.39
CA TYR A 178 15.68 -3.99 26.14
C TYR A 178 15.62 -3.37 27.55
N ALA A 179 16.79 -3.21 28.20
CA ALA A 179 16.91 -2.58 29.50
C ALA A 179 16.60 -1.08 29.46
N ASP A 180 17.10 -0.37 28.45
CA ASP A 180 16.85 1.06 28.29
C ASP A 180 15.37 1.34 27.98
N ALA A 181 14.76 0.51 27.13
CA ALA A 181 13.34 0.60 26.83
C ALA A 181 12.49 0.31 28.09
N ALA A 182 12.84 -0.72 28.86
CA ALA A 182 12.17 -1.04 30.13
C ALA A 182 12.23 0.13 31.12
N ALA A 183 13.42 0.72 31.31
CA ALA A 183 13.61 1.87 32.18
C ALA A 183 12.81 3.11 31.71
N ARG A 184 12.82 3.39 30.40
CA ARG A 184 12.11 4.54 29.79
C ARG A 184 10.60 4.45 29.98
N HIS A 185 10.03 3.25 29.83
CA HIS A 185 8.60 3.03 29.93
C HIS A 185 8.12 2.61 31.34
N GLY A 186 9.03 2.45 32.30
CA GLY A 186 8.70 2.05 33.68
C GLY A 186 8.09 0.64 33.77
N ILE A 187 8.57 -0.31 32.95
CA ILE A 187 8.07 -1.69 32.85
C ILE A 187 9.20 -2.70 33.05
N ALA A 188 8.87 -3.97 33.26
CA ALA A 188 9.88 -5.02 33.34
C ALA A 188 10.45 -5.35 31.95
N VAL A 189 11.72 -5.80 31.90
CA VAL A 189 12.38 -6.24 30.64
C VAL A 189 11.60 -7.38 29.97
N THR A 190 10.98 -8.26 30.77
CA THR A 190 10.11 -9.33 30.27
C THR A 190 8.87 -8.79 29.57
N ASP A 191 8.31 -7.65 30.03
CA ASP A 191 7.18 -7.01 29.40
C ASP A 191 7.57 -6.41 28.05
N VAL A 192 8.74 -5.77 27.96
CA VAL A 192 9.29 -5.28 26.68
C VAL A 192 9.33 -6.42 25.66
N THR A 193 9.88 -7.58 26.03
CA THR A 193 9.99 -8.76 25.16
C THR A 193 8.61 -9.24 24.71
N ASN A 194 7.69 -9.41 25.65
CA ASN A 194 6.35 -9.94 25.37
C ASN A 194 5.50 -8.98 24.54
N TRP A 195 5.54 -7.68 24.86
CA TRP A 195 4.75 -6.66 24.18
C TRP A 195 5.28 -6.39 22.77
N LEU A 196 6.60 -6.37 22.61
CA LEU A 196 7.23 -6.26 21.29
C LEU A 196 6.90 -7.48 20.41
N HIS A 197 6.93 -8.70 20.98
CA HIS A 197 6.51 -9.90 20.25
C HIS A 197 5.03 -9.83 19.84
N ALA A 198 4.15 -9.37 20.72
CA ALA A 198 2.73 -9.18 20.41
C ALA A 198 2.52 -8.13 19.31
N ALA A 199 3.22 -7.00 19.36
CA ALA A 199 3.15 -5.95 18.35
C ALA A 199 3.65 -6.43 17.00
N ARG A 200 4.78 -7.17 16.94
CA ARG A 200 5.31 -7.78 15.70
C ARG A 200 4.31 -8.73 15.04
N ARG A 201 3.66 -9.56 15.86
CA ARG A 201 2.64 -10.50 15.37
C ARG A 201 1.42 -9.76 14.83
N ALA A 202 0.96 -8.70 15.53
CA ALA A 202 -0.15 -7.87 15.09
C ALA A 202 0.19 -7.13 13.77
N PHE A 203 1.37 -6.53 13.68
CA PHE A 203 1.85 -5.87 12.46
C PHE A 203 1.87 -6.81 11.26
N ARG A 204 2.45 -8.01 11.44
CA ARG A 204 2.47 -9.03 10.37
C ARG A 204 1.05 -9.39 9.91
N GLY A 205 0.12 -9.58 10.84
CA GLY A 205 -1.29 -9.86 10.51
C GLY A 205 -1.91 -8.74 9.70
N ILE A 206 -1.72 -7.49 10.14
CA ILE A 206 -2.24 -6.29 9.45
C ILE A 206 -1.64 -6.13 8.05
N ALA A 207 -0.33 -6.33 7.89
CA ALA A 207 0.33 -6.24 6.60
C ALA A 207 -0.18 -7.30 5.60
N LEU A 208 -0.40 -8.54 6.08
CA LEU A 208 -1.00 -9.61 5.25
C LEU A 208 -2.47 -9.33 4.92
N ASP A 209 -3.24 -8.75 5.84
CA ASP A 209 -4.63 -8.37 5.58
C ASP A 209 -4.73 -7.25 4.54
N LEU A 210 -3.84 -6.24 4.62
CA LEU A 210 -3.71 -5.20 3.60
C LEU A 210 -3.37 -5.79 2.22
N LEU A 211 -2.41 -6.72 2.19
CA LEU A 211 -2.05 -7.39 0.94
C LEU A 211 -3.22 -8.17 0.36
N ARG A 212 -3.99 -8.86 1.22
CA ARG A 212 -5.19 -9.60 0.79
C ARG A 212 -6.28 -8.68 0.25
N GLU A 213 -6.45 -7.48 0.82
CA GLU A 213 -7.36 -6.46 0.27
C GLU A 213 -6.97 -6.05 -1.17
N LEU A 214 -5.68 -6.13 -1.51
CA LEU A 214 -5.08 -5.69 -2.78
C LEU A 214 -4.76 -6.85 -3.75
N THR A 215 -5.30 -8.03 -3.51
CA THR A 215 -5.16 -9.23 -4.38
C THR A 215 -6.54 -9.79 -4.71
N VAL A 216 -6.69 -10.44 -5.86
CA VAL A 216 -8.01 -10.90 -6.34
C VAL A 216 -8.47 -12.15 -5.60
N ASP A 217 -7.56 -13.12 -5.48
CA ASP A 217 -7.84 -14.45 -4.94
C ASP A 217 -6.67 -14.98 -4.09
N SER A 218 -6.78 -16.23 -3.66
CA SER A 218 -5.77 -16.88 -2.82
C SER A 218 -4.45 -17.13 -3.55
N ASP A 219 -4.48 -17.37 -4.84
CA ASP A 219 -3.29 -17.70 -5.63
C ASP A 219 -2.49 -16.41 -5.91
N ASP A 220 -3.18 -15.32 -6.26
CA ASP A 220 -2.60 -13.97 -6.40
C ASP A 220 -2.02 -13.49 -5.06
N PHE A 221 -2.75 -13.70 -3.94
CA PHE A 221 -2.27 -13.39 -2.60
C PHE A 221 -1.00 -14.18 -2.24
N ALA A 222 -0.97 -15.48 -2.52
CA ALA A 222 0.20 -16.32 -2.22
C ALA A 222 1.43 -15.86 -3.03
N ALA A 223 1.23 -15.57 -4.31
CA ALA A 223 2.28 -15.07 -5.19
C ALA A 223 2.83 -13.70 -4.73
N GLU A 224 1.94 -12.78 -4.33
CA GLU A 224 2.35 -11.48 -3.81
C GLU A 224 3.03 -11.58 -2.44
N ALA A 225 2.50 -12.39 -1.51
CA ALA A 225 3.09 -12.59 -0.19
C ALA A 225 4.49 -13.22 -0.28
N SER A 226 4.68 -14.16 -1.20
CA SER A 226 6.01 -14.73 -1.47
C SER A 226 6.98 -13.68 -2.03
N ALA A 227 6.54 -12.88 -2.99
CA ALA A 227 7.38 -11.86 -3.62
C ALA A 227 7.75 -10.71 -2.68
N VAL A 228 6.82 -10.30 -1.80
CA VAL A 228 6.96 -9.13 -0.92
C VAL A 228 7.64 -9.49 0.40
N PHE A 229 7.27 -10.62 1.00
CA PHE A 229 7.70 -11.01 2.34
C PHE A 229 8.60 -12.25 2.37
N GLY A 230 8.87 -12.89 1.23
CA GLY A 230 9.59 -14.15 1.17
C GLY A 230 8.86 -15.30 1.90
N ILE A 231 7.53 -15.21 2.03
CA ILE A 231 6.72 -16.19 2.75
C ILE A 231 6.19 -17.22 1.74
N GLU A 232 6.67 -18.45 1.81
CA GLU A 232 6.01 -19.57 1.13
C GLU A 232 4.75 -19.93 1.93
N LEU A 233 3.60 -19.43 1.48
CA LEU A 233 2.31 -19.90 1.95
C LEU A 233 2.07 -21.25 1.32
N GLY A 234 2.29 -22.33 2.08
CA GLY A 234 2.03 -23.69 1.63
C GLY A 234 0.62 -23.78 1.04
N HIS A 235 0.49 -24.41 -0.11
CA HIS A 235 -0.80 -24.74 -0.72
C HIS A 235 -1.56 -25.61 0.28
N GLY A 236 -2.42 -24.99 1.08
CA GLY A 236 -3.31 -25.69 2.00
C GLY A 236 -4.23 -26.58 1.18
N ASP A 237 -3.96 -27.87 1.31
CA ASP A 237 -4.78 -29.04 1.03
C ASP A 237 -6.11 -28.75 0.29
N ARG A 238 -6.11 -29.03 -1.01
CA ARG A 238 -7.35 -29.17 -1.80
C ARG A 238 -8.00 -30.47 -1.38
N ARG A 239 -8.94 -30.42 -0.44
CA ARG A 239 -9.98 -31.44 -0.29
C ARG A 239 -11.35 -30.79 -0.13
#